data_288511e74a9a38b6f46ed522cddc94ac
#
_entry.id   288511e74a9a38b6f46ed522cddc94ac
#
_cell.length_a   1.000
_cell.length_b   1.000
_cell.length_c   1.000
_cell.angle_alpha   90.00
_cell.angle_beta   90.00
_cell.angle_gamma   90.00
#
_symmetry.space_group_name_H-M   'P 1'
#
loop_
_entity.id
_entity.type
_entity.pdbx_description
1 polymer ?
#
loop_
_entity_poly.entity_id
_entity_poly.type
_entity_poly.pdbx_seq_one_letter_code
_entity_poly.pdbx_strand_id
1 'polypeptide(L)'
;MKKSLLYLFMLVCSVSLFSSCGDDDDEVKYPIDTDLAGGYIGKLSVVVDGNQMGTTENQKIAIAQSNKGANQIALSLKNFTFLINVGDIEVDPCTVKAIDGGYSFEGQQNLDLVAPLGNCPISILGTVKGSNINIEIGVKVGAPLNQDVKATFVGTKLTGNESSEAKITGFTFDSDVVTEQPVIDDEKGTITFKVSKDAANEALILLPSITVSEKAVVTPASNVKQDFSNN
;
A
#
# COMPACT_ATOMS: atom_id res chain seq x y z
N MET A 1 9.53 67.06 38.39
CA MET A 1 8.47 66.09 38.06
C MET A 1 8.24 65.89 36.57
N LYS A 2 8.38 66.85 35.68
CA LYS A 2 8.15 66.71 34.22
C LYS A 2 9.15 65.82 33.51
N LYS A 3 10.45 65.79 33.93
CA LYS A 3 11.48 64.97 33.30
C LYS A 3 11.38 63.48 33.59
N SER A 4 10.96 63.10 34.82
CA SER A 4 10.74 61.70 35.19
C SER A 4 9.60 61.06 34.41
N LEU A 5 8.52 61.83 34.12
CA LEU A 5 7.37 61.36 33.36
C LEU A 5 7.76 61.07 31.89
N LEU A 6 8.68 61.90 31.31
CA LEU A 6 9.16 61.71 29.95
C LEU A 6 10.01 60.45 29.83
N TYR A 7 10.87 60.15 30.81
CA TYR A 7 11.67 58.92 30.82
C TYR A 7 10.80 57.68 31.03
N LEU A 8 9.75 57.77 31.82
CA LEU A 8 8.77 56.67 31.99
C LEU A 8 8.01 56.41 30.71
N PHE A 9 7.65 57.47 29.94
CA PHE A 9 6.96 57.33 28.68
C PHE A 9 7.88 56.77 27.59
N MET A 10 9.17 57.16 27.54
CA MET A 10 10.16 56.57 26.65
C MET A 10 10.43 55.10 27.00
N LEU A 11 10.47 54.69 28.26
CA LEU A 11 10.66 53.33 28.69
C LEU A 11 9.48 52.44 28.31
N VAL A 12 8.25 52.94 28.42
CA VAL A 12 7.04 52.21 28.03
C VAL A 12 6.95 52.06 26.51
N CYS A 13 7.35 53.07 25.72
CA CYS A 13 7.40 52.96 24.26
C CYS A 13 8.48 52.03 23.73
N SER A 14 9.61 51.86 24.46
CA SER A 14 10.66 50.94 24.05
C SER A 14 10.34 49.47 24.28
N VAL A 15 9.43 49.17 25.24
CA VAL A 15 8.99 47.77 25.48
C VAL A 15 7.91 47.34 24.49
N SER A 16 7.14 48.29 23.92
CA SER A 16 6.12 47.96 22.91
C SER A 16 6.65 47.75 21.49
N LEU A 17 7.95 47.96 21.23
CA LEU A 17 8.57 47.72 19.93
C LEU A 17 9.16 46.27 19.74
N PHE A 18 9.13 45.45 20.79
CA PHE A 18 9.59 44.07 20.75
C PHE A 18 8.48 43.03 20.66
N SER A 19 7.22 43.45 20.59
CA SER A 19 6.08 42.52 20.40
C SER A 19 5.55 42.48 18.95
N SER A 20 6.37 42.91 18.00
CA SER A 20 6.14 42.60 16.59
C SER A 20 7.16 41.54 16.10
N CYS A 21 7.30 40.46 16.89
CA CYS A 21 7.59 39.16 16.30
C CYS A 21 6.24 38.71 15.75
N GLY A 22 6.03 38.84 14.46
CA GLY A 22 5.06 38.03 13.78
C GLY A 22 5.39 36.57 14.10
N ASP A 23 4.45 35.83 14.64
CA ASP A 23 4.41 34.40 14.52
C ASP A 23 4.27 34.08 13.02
N ASP A 24 5.34 34.26 12.27
CA ASP A 24 5.64 33.39 11.17
C ASP A 24 6.10 32.10 11.87
N ASP A 25 5.15 31.31 12.33
CA ASP A 25 5.34 29.87 12.46
C ASP A 25 5.70 29.39 11.07
N ASP A 26 6.99 29.48 10.72
CA ASP A 26 7.55 28.81 9.58
C ASP A 26 7.32 27.30 9.82
N GLU A 27 6.17 26.82 9.38
CA GLU A 27 5.81 25.40 9.48
C GLU A 27 6.94 24.61 8.85
N VAL A 28 7.66 23.87 9.66
CA VAL A 28 8.82 23.07 9.22
C VAL A 28 8.36 22.16 8.08
N LYS A 29 8.82 22.47 6.88
CA LYS A 29 8.47 21.72 5.67
C LYS A 29 9.31 20.46 5.59
N TYR A 30 8.66 19.31 5.60
CA TYR A 30 9.36 18.04 5.45
C TYR A 30 9.65 17.73 3.97
N PRO A 31 10.77 17.07 3.66
CA PRO A 31 11.13 16.67 2.30
C PRO A 31 10.33 15.41 1.87
N ILE A 32 9.01 15.55 1.76
CA ILE A 32 8.10 14.43 1.48
C ILE A 32 8.44 13.76 0.15
N ASP A 33 8.73 14.55 -0.90
CA ASP A 33 9.00 14.03 -2.25
C ASP A 33 10.22 13.09 -2.30
N THR A 34 11.24 13.34 -1.47
CA THR A 34 12.46 12.53 -1.44
C THR A 34 12.37 11.39 -0.43
N ASP A 35 11.86 11.68 0.76
CA ASP A 35 11.95 10.76 1.88
C ASP A 35 10.76 9.79 1.95
N LEU A 36 9.55 10.30 1.68
CA LEU A 36 8.31 9.55 1.86
C LEU A 36 7.67 9.11 0.54
N ALA A 37 7.58 10.02 -0.46
CA ALA A 37 6.89 9.72 -1.71
C ALA A 37 7.54 8.57 -2.47
N GLY A 38 6.70 7.76 -3.11
CA GLY A 38 7.11 6.60 -3.90
C GLY A 38 6.24 5.38 -3.67
N GLY A 39 6.60 4.31 -4.35
CA GLY A 39 5.99 3.00 -4.17
C GLY A 39 6.65 2.22 -3.04
N TYR A 40 5.87 1.44 -2.35
CA TYR A 40 6.32 0.49 -1.33
C TYR A 40 5.75 -0.89 -1.66
N ILE A 41 6.54 -1.92 -1.40
CA ILE A 41 6.13 -3.32 -1.58
C ILE A 41 6.34 -4.07 -0.28
N GLY A 42 5.40 -4.92 0.08
CA GLY A 42 5.47 -5.64 1.34
C GLY A 42 4.34 -6.62 1.56
N LYS A 43 4.20 -7.01 2.80
CA LYS A 43 3.21 -7.96 3.29
C LYS A 43 2.05 -7.22 3.93
N LEU A 44 0.84 -7.54 3.54
CA LEU A 44 -0.39 -7.07 4.14
C LEU A 44 -1.08 -8.21 4.90
N SER A 45 -1.29 -8.03 6.20
CA SER A 45 -2.01 -8.97 7.06
C SER A 45 -3.37 -8.38 7.45
N VAL A 46 -4.42 -9.17 7.41
CA VAL A 46 -5.79 -8.72 7.70
C VAL A 46 -6.40 -9.51 8.84
N VAL A 47 -7.03 -8.77 9.77
CA VAL A 47 -7.75 -9.27 10.92
C VAL A 47 -9.17 -8.70 10.87
N VAL A 48 -10.19 -9.54 11.04
CA VAL A 48 -11.61 -9.14 11.10
C VAL A 48 -12.17 -9.58 12.44
N ASP A 49 -12.73 -8.66 13.20
CA ASP A 49 -13.29 -8.90 14.53
C ASP A 49 -12.35 -9.70 15.46
N GLY A 50 -11.04 -9.41 15.38
CA GLY A 50 -10.00 -10.07 16.15
C GLY A 50 -9.49 -11.40 15.59
N ASN A 51 -10.08 -11.93 14.52
CA ASN A 51 -9.68 -13.18 13.89
C ASN A 51 -8.75 -12.92 12.70
N GLN A 52 -7.59 -13.60 12.67
CA GLN A 52 -6.66 -13.54 11.53
C GLN A 52 -7.31 -14.17 10.30
N MET A 53 -7.48 -13.39 9.24
CA MET A 53 -8.12 -13.86 8.00
C MET A 53 -7.11 -14.31 6.96
N GLY A 54 -5.91 -13.74 6.96
CA GLY A 54 -4.85 -14.11 6.03
C GLY A 54 -3.83 -13.01 5.80
N THR A 55 -2.91 -13.29 4.87
CA THR A 55 -1.85 -12.38 4.46
C THR A 55 -1.70 -12.40 2.94
N THR A 56 -1.38 -11.23 2.37
CA THR A 56 -1.03 -11.06 0.96
C THR A 56 0.42 -10.59 0.88
N GLU A 57 1.24 -11.34 0.19
CA GLU A 57 2.63 -10.97 -0.08
C GLU A 57 2.71 -10.04 -1.30
N ASN A 58 3.80 -9.30 -1.42
CA ASN A 58 4.08 -8.39 -2.54
C ASN A 58 2.96 -7.36 -2.81
N GLN A 59 2.20 -7.00 -1.76
CA GLN A 59 1.23 -5.92 -1.87
C GLN A 59 1.96 -4.61 -2.12
N LYS A 60 1.44 -3.80 -3.06
CA LYS A 60 1.99 -2.47 -3.36
C LYS A 60 1.12 -1.39 -2.75
N ILE A 61 1.77 -0.40 -2.14
CA ILE A 61 1.16 0.84 -1.66
C ILE A 61 1.95 2.02 -2.25
N ALA A 62 1.27 3.10 -2.61
CA ALA A 62 1.92 4.32 -3.06
C ALA A 62 1.67 5.47 -2.08
N ILE A 63 2.70 6.27 -1.87
CA ILE A 63 2.63 7.54 -1.13
C ILE A 63 3.02 8.67 -2.09
N ALA A 64 2.24 9.73 -2.11
CA ALA A 64 2.51 10.94 -2.85
C ALA A 64 2.37 12.17 -1.95
N GLN A 65 3.00 13.30 -2.34
CA GLN A 65 2.72 14.60 -1.71
C GLN A 65 1.23 14.93 -1.92
N SER A 66 0.52 15.27 -0.85
CA SER A 66 -0.84 15.80 -0.96
C SER A 66 -0.80 17.25 -1.45
N ASN A 67 -1.79 17.65 -2.24
CA ASN A 67 -2.00 19.04 -2.62
C ASN A 67 -2.75 19.87 -1.56
N LYS A 68 -3.11 19.26 -0.44
CA LYS A 68 -3.90 19.87 0.63
C LYS A 68 -3.06 20.56 1.70
N GLY A 69 -1.75 20.28 1.76
CA GLY A 69 -0.84 20.91 2.71
C GLY A 69 0.60 20.48 2.55
N ALA A 70 1.53 21.31 3.07
CA ALA A 70 2.97 21.10 2.92
C ALA A 70 3.48 19.82 3.60
N ASN A 71 2.92 19.47 4.77
CA ASN A 71 3.28 18.30 5.55
C ASN A 71 2.19 17.22 5.49
N GLN A 72 1.61 17.03 4.31
CA GLN A 72 0.55 16.07 4.07
C GLN A 72 0.86 15.17 2.90
N ILE A 73 0.46 13.91 3.03
CA ILE A 73 0.60 12.87 1.99
C ILE A 73 -0.77 12.30 1.61
N ALA A 74 -0.85 11.81 0.39
CA ALA A 74 -1.89 10.91 -0.08
C ALA A 74 -1.34 9.48 -0.07
N LEU A 75 -2.07 8.54 0.53
CA LEU A 75 -1.76 7.12 0.53
C LEU A 75 -2.76 6.39 -0.35
N SER A 76 -2.29 5.54 -1.25
CA SER A 76 -3.15 4.78 -2.14
C SER A 76 -2.77 3.31 -2.24
N LEU A 77 -3.80 2.47 -2.28
CA LEU A 77 -3.75 1.04 -2.51
C LEU A 77 -4.76 0.73 -3.61
N LYS A 78 -4.28 0.39 -4.80
CA LYS A 78 -5.13 0.21 -5.99
C LYS A 78 -5.52 -1.25 -6.19
N ASN A 79 -6.76 -1.46 -6.71
CA ASN A 79 -7.32 -2.77 -7.05
C ASN A 79 -7.16 -3.80 -5.92
N PHE A 80 -7.36 -3.37 -4.68
CA PHE A 80 -7.17 -4.25 -3.55
C PHE A 80 -8.25 -5.33 -3.51
N THR A 81 -7.80 -6.58 -3.46
CA THR A 81 -8.66 -7.76 -3.34
C THR A 81 -8.19 -8.59 -2.16
N PHE A 82 -9.09 -8.84 -1.23
CA PHE A 82 -8.86 -9.73 -0.09
C PHE A 82 -10.17 -10.43 0.26
N LEU A 83 -10.27 -11.75 0.02
CA LEU A 83 -11.49 -12.55 0.09
C LEU A 83 -12.60 -12.03 -0.85
N ILE A 84 -12.79 -10.73 -0.91
CA ILE A 84 -13.68 -10.00 -1.82
C ILE A 84 -12.90 -8.87 -2.49
N ASN A 85 -13.39 -8.38 -3.61
CA ASN A 85 -12.85 -7.17 -4.22
C ASN A 85 -13.24 -5.95 -3.35
N VAL A 86 -12.25 -5.29 -2.77
CA VAL A 86 -12.44 -4.08 -1.95
C VAL A 86 -12.38 -2.82 -2.82
N GLY A 87 -11.67 -2.91 -3.96
CA GLY A 87 -11.46 -1.77 -4.86
C GLY A 87 -10.26 -0.91 -4.47
N ASP A 88 -10.35 0.37 -4.81
CA ASP A 88 -9.30 1.34 -4.52
C ASP A 88 -9.51 1.93 -3.12
N ILE A 89 -8.44 1.92 -2.34
CA ILE A 89 -8.36 2.64 -1.06
C ILE A 89 -7.43 3.84 -1.28
N GLU A 90 -7.93 5.04 -1.08
CA GLU A 90 -7.14 6.26 -1.15
C GLU A 90 -7.52 7.16 0.02
N VAL A 91 -6.54 7.50 0.86
CA VAL A 91 -6.71 8.41 1.99
C VAL A 91 -5.81 9.62 1.79
N ASP A 92 -6.46 10.76 1.62
CA ASP A 92 -5.85 12.06 1.37
C ASP A 92 -6.68 13.17 2.07
N PRO A 93 -6.11 13.95 3.02
CA PRO A 93 -4.71 13.93 3.44
C PRO A 93 -4.42 12.98 4.60
N CYS A 94 -3.17 12.54 4.70
CA CYS A 94 -2.58 12.06 5.95
C CYS A 94 -1.55 13.08 6.43
N THR A 95 -1.64 13.51 7.67
CA THR A 95 -0.73 14.49 8.27
C THR A 95 0.57 13.83 8.70
N VAL A 96 1.69 14.39 8.30
CA VAL A 96 3.05 13.90 8.59
C VAL A 96 3.64 14.63 9.78
N LYS A 97 4.38 13.90 10.63
CA LYS A 97 5.18 14.44 11.74
C LYS A 97 6.55 13.79 11.74
N ALA A 98 7.59 14.57 11.98
CA ALA A 98 8.93 14.01 12.19
C ALA A 98 8.99 13.23 13.50
N ILE A 99 9.68 12.09 13.49
CA ILE A 99 10.01 11.27 14.65
C ILE A 99 11.49 10.92 14.64
N ASP A 100 11.98 10.33 15.71
CA ASP A 100 13.37 9.88 15.74
C ASP A 100 13.65 8.83 14.65
N GLY A 101 14.56 9.18 13.74
CA GLY A 101 14.99 8.36 12.62
C GLY A 101 13.98 8.23 11.45
N GLY A 102 12.98 9.13 11.35
CA GLY A 102 12.04 9.09 10.25
C GLY A 102 10.80 9.95 10.42
N TYR A 103 9.67 9.43 9.94
CA TYR A 103 8.40 10.13 9.94
C TYR A 103 7.27 9.21 10.42
N SER A 104 6.28 9.78 11.08
CA SER A 104 4.97 9.17 11.30
C SER A 104 3.92 9.93 10.50
N PHE A 105 2.84 9.26 10.15
CA PHE A 105 1.70 9.90 9.50
C PHE A 105 0.39 9.30 9.98
N GLU A 106 -0.65 10.11 9.98
CA GLU A 106 -2.00 9.73 10.37
C GLU A 106 -3.04 10.36 9.44
N GLY A 107 -4.09 9.63 9.12
CA GLY A 107 -5.19 10.11 8.30
C GLY A 107 -6.50 9.41 8.62
N GLN A 108 -7.61 10.09 8.35
CA GLN A 108 -8.95 9.53 8.48
C GLN A 108 -9.82 10.03 7.34
N GLN A 109 -10.61 9.14 6.76
CA GLN A 109 -11.52 9.48 5.66
C GLN A 109 -12.67 8.48 5.59
N ASN A 110 -13.84 8.94 5.16
CA ASN A 110 -14.92 8.05 4.76
C ASN A 110 -14.76 7.73 3.27
N LEU A 111 -14.66 6.44 2.94
CA LEU A 111 -14.55 5.98 1.56
C LEU A 111 -15.76 5.16 1.14
N ASP A 112 -16.21 5.36 -0.08
CA ASP A 112 -17.22 4.52 -0.71
C ASP A 112 -16.51 3.33 -1.37
N LEU A 113 -16.49 2.20 -0.67
CA LEU A 113 -15.89 0.96 -1.14
C LEU A 113 -16.90 0.16 -1.98
N VAL A 114 -16.38 -0.78 -2.77
CA VAL A 114 -17.18 -1.65 -3.64
C VAL A 114 -18.17 -2.46 -2.80
N ALA A 115 -19.40 -2.59 -3.29
CA ALA A 115 -20.43 -3.41 -2.63
C ALA A 115 -19.92 -4.84 -2.35
N PRO A 116 -20.21 -5.42 -1.19
CA PRO A 116 -21.23 -5.01 -0.20
C PRO A 116 -20.71 -4.09 0.92
N LEU A 117 -19.47 -3.58 0.85
CA LEU A 117 -18.83 -2.80 1.92
C LEU A 117 -19.46 -1.40 2.09
N GLY A 118 -19.72 -0.70 0.97
CA GLY A 118 -20.34 0.62 0.99
C GLY A 118 -19.48 1.72 1.62
N ASN A 119 -20.11 2.68 2.28
CA ASN A 119 -19.41 3.79 2.93
C ASN A 119 -18.78 3.34 4.25
N CYS A 120 -17.45 3.39 4.31
CA CYS A 120 -16.66 2.94 5.45
C CYS A 120 -15.76 4.05 5.97
N PRO A 121 -15.82 4.39 7.28
CA PRO A 121 -14.78 5.14 7.94
C PRO A 121 -13.45 4.37 7.92
N ILE A 122 -12.41 5.01 7.39
CA ILE A 122 -11.05 4.47 7.35
C ILE A 122 -10.13 5.33 8.19
N SER A 123 -9.28 4.70 8.98
CA SER A 123 -8.20 5.33 9.72
C SER A 123 -6.86 4.74 9.32
N ILE A 124 -5.84 5.59 9.22
CA ILE A 124 -4.47 5.20 8.88
C ILE A 124 -3.52 5.74 9.94
N LEU A 125 -2.63 4.87 10.40
CA LEU A 125 -1.46 5.23 11.20
C LEU A 125 -0.25 4.58 10.55
N GLY A 126 0.79 5.35 10.28
CA GLY A 126 1.98 4.81 9.63
C GLY A 126 3.27 5.42 10.12
N THR A 127 4.36 4.69 9.89
CA THR A 127 5.73 5.16 10.13
C THR A 127 6.63 4.76 8.98
N VAL A 128 7.56 5.66 8.64
CA VAL A 128 8.64 5.38 7.67
C VAL A 128 9.96 5.67 8.35
N LYS A 129 10.87 4.70 8.34
CA LYS A 129 12.24 4.83 8.86
C LYS A 129 13.22 4.30 7.80
N GLY A 130 13.97 5.21 7.19
CA GLY A 130 14.77 4.88 6.03
C GLY A 130 13.90 4.32 4.89
N SER A 131 14.21 3.12 4.41
CA SER A 131 13.40 2.44 3.38
C SER A 131 12.22 1.63 3.94
N ASN A 132 12.15 1.43 5.26
CA ASN A 132 11.11 0.58 5.85
C ASN A 132 9.85 1.37 6.17
N ILE A 133 8.71 0.76 5.91
CA ILE A 133 7.38 1.31 6.22
C ILE A 133 6.56 0.30 7.03
N ASN A 134 5.81 0.82 7.99
CA ASN A 134 4.78 0.10 8.72
C ASN A 134 3.50 0.94 8.71
N ILE A 135 2.38 0.35 8.32
CA ILE A 135 1.08 1.02 8.27
C ILE A 135 0.03 0.15 8.93
N GLU A 136 -0.77 0.76 9.80
CA GLU A 136 -2.01 0.19 10.34
C GLU A 136 -3.20 0.88 9.68
N ILE A 137 -4.11 0.10 9.13
CA ILE A 137 -5.33 0.55 8.47
C ILE A 137 -6.51 -0.03 9.23
N GLY A 138 -7.34 0.83 9.80
CA GLY A 138 -8.60 0.46 10.41
C GLY A 138 -9.75 0.78 9.45
N VAL A 139 -10.65 -0.17 9.23
CA VAL A 139 -11.86 0.02 8.42
C VAL A 139 -13.07 -0.42 9.24
N LYS A 140 -14.04 0.47 9.40
CA LYS A 140 -15.31 0.15 10.05
C LYS A 140 -16.37 -0.10 8.99
N VAL A 141 -16.72 -1.37 8.81
CA VAL A 141 -17.77 -1.78 7.87
C VAL A 141 -19.13 -1.69 8.59
N GLY A 142 -20.02 -0.88 8.02
CA GLY A 142 -21.38 -0.70 8.55
C GLY A 142 -22.33 -1.88 8.28
N ALA A 143 -23.61 -1.65 8.55
CA ALA A 143 -24.64 -2.63 8.25
C ALA A 143 -24.70 -2.96 6.74
N PRO A 144 -24.99 -4.21 6.36
CA PRO A 144 -25.42 -5.33 7.22
C PRO A 144 -24.27 -6.12 7.87
N LEU A 145 -23.01 -5.89 7.48
CA LEU A 145 -21.88 -6.71 7.91
C LEU A 145 -21.43 -6.39 9.34
N ASN A 146 -21.42 -5.11 9.73
CA ASN A 146 -21.03 -4.61 11.06
C ASN A 146 -19.71 -5.21 11.56
N GLN A 147 -18.64 -5.06 10.79
CA GLN A 147 -17.32 -5.65 11.06
C GLN A 147 -16.26 -4.60 11.31
N ASP A 148 -15.36 -4.87 12.25
CA ASP A 148 -14.12 -4.11 12.45
C ASP A 148 -12.97 -4.83 11.74
N VAL A 149 -12.42 -4.20 10.71
CA VAL A 149 -11.30 -4.73 9.93
C VAL A 149 -10.03 -3.97 10.28
N LYS A 150 -8.97 -4.69 10.62
CA LYS A 150 -7.62 -4.16 10.81
C LYS A 150 -6.68 -4.79 9.80
N ALA A 151 -6.01 -3.97 9.02
CA ALA A 151 -4.95 -4.42 8.14
C ALA A 151 -3.62 -3.81 8.57
N THR A 152 -2.55 -4.61 8.57
CA THR A 152 -1.20 -4.17 8.87
C THR A 152 -0.33 -4.43 7.66
N PHE A 153 0.28 -3.38 7.13
CA PHE A 153 1.24 -3.46 6.04
C PHE A 153 2.65 -3.22 6.56
N VAL A 154 3.56 -4.13 6.25
CA VAL A 154 4.99 -4.00 6.54
C VAL A 154 5.75 -4.20 5.24
N GLY A 155 6.54 -3.20 4.85
CA GLY A 155 7.20 -3.23 3.55
C GLY A 155 8.43 -2.34 3.45
N THR A 156 8.95 -2.25 2.23
CA THR A 156 10.12 -1.43 1.89
C THR A 156 9.84 -0.56 0.67
N LYS A 157 10.49 0.61 0.65
CA LYS A 157 10.41 1.56 -0.47
C LYS A 157 11.01 0.92 -1.72
N LEU A 158 10.31 1.05 -2.85
CA LEU A 158 10.83 0.65 -4.15
C LEU A 158 11.93 1.62 -4.59
N THR A 159 12.98 1.09 -5.20
CA THR A 159 14.14 1.88 -5.67
C THR A 159 13.91 2.49 -7.05
N GLY A 160 12.83 2.07 -7.74
CA GLY A 160 12.52 2.44 -9.12
C GLY A 160 13.23 1.58 -10.16
N ASN A 161 14.11 0.67 -9.72
CA ASN A 161 14.82 -0.26 -10.60
C ASN A 161 14.11 -1.63 -10.68
N GLU A 162 13.03 -1.82 -9.93
CA GLU A 162 12.24 -3.03 -9.98
C GLU A 162 11.45 -3.12 -11.28
N SER A 163 11.35 -4.34 -11.82
CA SER A 163 10.50 -4.58 -12.99
C SER A 163 9.05 -4.21 -12.67
N SER A 164 8.42 -3.42 -13.54
CA SER A 164 6.98 -3.15 -13.52
C SER A 164 6.19 -4.23 -14.29
N GLU A 165 6.87 -5.19 -14.87
CA GLU A 165 6.24 -6.26 -15.65
C GLU A 165 5.60 -7.29 -14.71
N ALA A 166 4.35 -7.64 -14.99
CA ALA A 166 3.64 -8.75 -14.36
C ALA A 166 3.48 -9.88 -15.38
N LYS A 167 4.58 -10.60 -15.66
CA LYS A 167 4.63 -11.66 -16.67
C LYS A 167 4.97 -13.00 -16.04
N ILE A 168 4.45 -14.06 -16.63
CA ILE A 168 4.96 -15.43 -16.44
C ILE A 168 6.19 -15.57 -17.33
N THR A 169 7.37 -15.74 -16.72
CA THR A 169 8.65 -15.85 -17.43
C THR A 169 9.06 -17.30 -17.67
N GLY A 170 8.41 -18.25 -16.99
CA GLY A 170 8.62 -19.67 -17.21
C GLY A 170 7.41 -20.46 -16.72
N PHE A 171 7.10 -21.53 -17.44
CA PHE A 171 6.02 -22.45 -17.11
C PHE A 171 6.41 -23.84 -17.60
N THR A 172 6.59 -24.78 -16.69
CA THR A 172 7.04 -26.15 -17.02
C THR A 172 6.29 -27.19 -16.20
N PHE A 173 6.29 -28.42 -16.70
CA PHE A 173 5.82 -29.61 -15.99
C PHE A 173 6.91 -30.63 -15.87
N ASP A 174 6.98 -31.30 -14.72
CA ASP A 174 7.73 -32.54 -14.53
C ASP A 174 6.73 -33.70 -14.50
N SER A 175 6.32 -34.13 -15.69
CA SER A 175 5.29 -35.17 -15.84
C SER A 175 5.38 -35.86 -17.20
N ASP A 176 5.41 -37.16 -17.19
CA ASP A 176 5.51 -38.00 -18.42
C ASP A 176 4.25 -37.89 -19.32
N VAL A 177 3.12 -37.43 -18.80
CA VAL A 177 1.92 -37.21 -19.62
C VAL A 177 2.00 -35.97 -20.49
N VAL A 178 2.93 -35.04 -20.20
CA VAL A 178 3.17 -33.85 -21.01
C VAL A 178 4.13 -34.19 -22.13
N THR A 179 3.61 -34.28 -23.36
CA THR A 179 4.36 -34.66 -24.56
C THR A 179 5.06 -33.49 -25.22
N GLU A 180 4.57 -32.27 -25.08
CA GLU A 180 5.25 -31.03 -25.49
C GLU A 180 5.19 -30.02 -24.32
N GLN A 181 6.34 -29.50 -23.93
CA GLN A 181 6.45 -28.54 -22.86
C GLN A 181 5.74 -27.21 -23.19
N PRO A 182 5.29 -26.47 -22.18
CA PRO A 182 4.55 -25.21 -22.36
C PRO A 182 5.33 -24.16 -23.15
N VAL A 183 4.60 -23.52 -24.06
CA VAL A 183 5.06 -22.34 -24.81
C VAL A 183 4.20 -21.15 -24.35
N ILE A 184 4.85 -20.09 -23.92
CA ILE A 184 4.22 -18.84 -23.50
C ILE A 184 4.12 -17.91 -24.70
N ASP A 185 2.92 -17.43 -25.00
CA ASP A 185 2.64 -16.41 -26.01
C ASP A 185 2.18 -15.14 -25.28
N ASP A 186 3.12 -14.22 -25.03
CA ASP A 186 2.87 -12.97 -24.31
C ASP A 186 1.89 -12.04 -25.05
N GLU A 187 1.87 -12.08 -26.39
CA GLU A 187 1.01 -11.23 -27.19
C GLU A 187 -0.46 -11.65 -27.07
N LYS A 188 -0.71 -12.97 -27.02
CA LYS A 188 -2.05 -13.54 -26.87
C LYS A 188 -2.45 -13.78 -25.42
N GLY A 189 -1.50 -13.69 -24.48
CA GLY A 189 -1.73 -14.01 -23.07
C GLY A 189 -2.09 -15.49 -22.87
N THR A 190 -1.52 -16.39 -23.66
CA THR A 190 -1.82 -17.83 -23.59
C THR A 190 -0.59 -18.65 -23.29
N ILE A 191 -0.79 -19.78 -22.62
CA ILE A 191 0.22 -20.82 -22.41
C ILE A 191 -0.34 -22.10 -23.03
N THR A 192 0.37 -22.66 -24.03
CA THR A 192 -0.06 -23.86 -24.73
C THR A 192 0.93 -25.00 -24.52
N PHE A 193 0.45 -26.19 -24.28
CA PHE A 193 1.23 -27.41 -24.15
C PHE A 193 0.43 -28.61 -24.66
N LYS A 194 1.07 -29.74 -24.84
CA LYS A 194 0.37 -30.97 -25.25
C LYS A 194 0.56 -32.07 -24.22
N VAL A 195 -0.51 -32.82 -24.05
CA VAL A 195 -0.53 -34.02 -23.21
C VAL A 195 -0.76 -35.26 -24.09
N SER A 196 -0.44 -36.42 -23.54
CA SER A 196 -0.75 -37.69 -24.21
C SER A 196 -2.27 -37.81 -24.39
N LYS A 197 -2.69 -38.15 -25.63
CA LYS A 197 -4.10 -38.36 -25.99
C LYS A 197 -4.75 -39.52 -25.23
N ASP A 198 -3.94 -40.45 -24.70
CA ASP A 198 -4.40 -41.60 -23.96
C ASP A 198 -4.29 -41.41 -22.44
N ALA A 199 -3.98 -40.16 -21.98
CA ALA A 199 -3.89 -39.87 -20.56
C ALA A 199 -5.28 -39.93 -19.92
N ALA A 200 -5.39 -40.62 -18.79
CA ALA A 200 -6.61 -40.59 -17.96
C ALA A 200 -6.78 -39.20 -17.32
N ASN A 201 -8.04 -38.79 -17.05
CA ASN A 201 -8.34 -37.48 -16.47
C ASN A 201 -7.59 -37.23 -15.14
N GLU A 202 -7.43 -38.25 -14.32
CA GLU A 202 -6.69 -38.15 -13.06
C GLU A 202 -5.21 -37.83 -13.26
N ALA A 203 -4.63 -38.26 -14.39
CA ALA A 203 -3.24 -37.98 -14.76
C ALA A 203 -3.06 -36.54 -15.27
N LEU A 204 -4.14 -35.81 -15.59
CA LEU A 204 -4.15 -34.41 -15.98
C LEU A 204 -4.27 -33.44 -14.80
N ILE A 205 -4.24 -33.94 -13.57
CA ILE A 205 -4.04 -33.13 -12.37
C ILE A 205 -2.53 -32.90 -12.20
N LEU A 206 -2.03 -31.83 -12.83
CA LEU A 206 -0.61 -31.57 -12.97
C LEU A 206 -0.11 -30.54 -11.95
N LEU A 207 1.20 -30.56 -11.73
CA LEU A 207 1.91 -29.66 -10.83
C LEU A 207 2.79 -28.71 -11.64
N PRO A 208 2.28 -27.52 -12.04
CA PRO A 208 3.08 -26.59 -12.83
C PRO A 208 4.17 -25.93 -11.99
N SER A 209 5.39 -25.87 -12.51
CA SER A 209 6.44 -25.00 -12.02
C SER A 209 6.35 -23.68 -12.77
N ILE A 210 6.04 -22.60 -12.06
CA ILE A 210 5.79 -21.29 -12.62
C ILE A 210 6.85 -20.31 -12.11
N THR A 211 7.50 -19.60 -13.01
CA THR A 211 8.37 -18.47 -12.70
C THR A 211 7.73 -17.18 -13.23
N VAL A 212 7.87 -16.11 -12.48
CA VAL A 212 7.31 -14.80 -12.82
C VAL A 212 8.38 -13.73 -12.81
N SER A 213 8.09 -12.57 -13.41
CA SER A 213 8.94 -11.39 -13.32
C SER A 213 9.18 -10.97 -11.88
N GLU A 214 10.25 -10.20 -11.65
CA GLU A 214 10.66 -9.77 -10.31
C GLU A 214 9.52 -9.10 -9.53
N LYS A 215 9.29 -9.59 -8.32
CA LYS A 215 8.21 -9.11 -7.41
C LYS A 215 6.77 -9.25 -7.95
N ALA A 216 6.57 -10.00 -9.04
CA ALA A 216 5.24 -10.40 -9.46
C ALA A 216 4.73 -11.59 -8.63
N VAL A 217 3.42 -11.75 -8.57
CA VAL A 217 2.74 -12.89 -7.92
C VAL A 217 1.85 -13.56 -8.94
N VAL A 218 1.79 -14.88 -8.88
CA VAL A 218 0.88 -15.68 -9.71
C VAL A 218 -0.11 -16.42 -8.83
N THR A 219 -1.35 -16.45 -9.27
CA THR A 219 -2.42 -17.25 -8.64
C THR A 219 -3.05 -18.13 -9.73
N PRO A 220 -3.12 -19.45 -9.53
CA PRO A 220 -2.61 -20.24 -8.40
C PRO A 220 -1.07 -20.21 -8.33
N ALA A 221 -0.53 -20.44 -7.12
CA ALA A 221 0.93 -20.40 -6.91
C ALA A 221 1.65 -21.53 -7.65
N SER A 222 2.95 -21.33 -7.92
CA SER A 222 3.82 -22.37 -8.45
C SER A 222 3.79 -23.61 -7.55
N ASN A 223 3.89 -24.79 -8.15
CA ASN A 223 3.85 -26.09 -7.47
C ASN A 223 2.55 -26.38 -6.68
N VAL A 224 1.44 -25.82 -7.12
CA VAL A 224 0.10 -26.16 -6.66
C VAL A 224 -0.60 -26.96 -7.75
N LYS A 225 -1.17 -28.14 -7.39
CA LYS A 225 -1.90 -29.00 -8.33
C LYS A 225 -3.03 -28.26 -9.02
N GLN A 226 -3.11 -28.38 -10.32
CA GLN A 226 -4.15 -27.84 -11.17
C GLN A 226 -4.76 -28.94 -12.05
N ASP A 227 -6.06 -28.87 -12.24
CA ASP A 227 -6.80 -29.80 -13.09
C ASP A 227 -6.90 -29.25 -14.52
N PHE A 228 -6.30 -29.95 -15.47
CA PHE A 228 -6.31 -29.61 -16.89
C PHE A 228 -7.17 -30.59 -17.72
N SER A 229 -8.02 -31.41 -17.08
CA SER A 229 -8.86 -32.39 -17.78
C SER A 229 -9.95 -31.79 -18.67
N ASN A 230 -10.28 -30.52 -18.47
CA ASN A 230 -11.34 -29.80 -19.19
C ASN A 230 -10.82 -28.68 -20.10
N ASN A 231 -9.56 -28.73 -20.51
CA ASN A 231 -8.95 -27.73 -21.40
C ASN A 231 -8.81 -28.26 -22.83
#